data_3f0ae7e2fc36d26b880dfe3d4cee1c69
#
_entry.id   3f0ae7e2fc36d26b880dfe3d4cee1c69
#
_cell.length_a   1.000
_cell.length_b   1.000
_cell.length_c   1.000
_cell.angle_alpha   90.00
_cell.angle_beta   90.00
_cell.angle_gamma   90.00
#
_symmetry.space_group_name_H-M   'P 1'
#
loop_
_entity.id
_entity.type
_entity.pdbx_description
1 polymer ?
#
loop_
_entity_poly.entity_id
_entity_poly.type
_entity_poly.pdbx_seq_one_letter_code
_entity_poly.pdbx_strand_id
1 'polypeptide(L)'
;SMGMDHRKVKAYLLYTRYPLLYPSRPSWALVRRVIDLRNRIVADEYGIQLRNSLEYTAQKLEGINSFTLNERGLKGHFWETYLRPSIDNFQSKLKALSPLEKKYFYAIYNFITKELYTSKSGDVDYEGRTGAASLWLSTLAEKCEAGEILYDLRIKENHAADEHKAGLTLAFPPEEKVGGERTFLPNFRQGDAIILYERNSDIDNVTNKMVFKGNIEYLTDHEVGIRLRATQQNPSVLPARSLYAIEHDTMDTTFRSMYQGLYAYLSATQERRDLLLSQRPPEFDESLDILIAQAEDDFTRVALKAKAAKDYFLLVGPPGTGKTSCALKKMVETFHADKDSQILLLSYTNRAVDEICKSLASIRPAVDFIRVGSELSCDEAYRGHLIENELASCTRRADVYERIRNCRIMVGTVAAISGKPELFRLKHFDVAIVDEATQILEPQLLGILCAHGEGDRNAIDKFILIGDHKQLPAVVLQKAEQS
;
A
#
# COMPACT_ATOMS: atom_id res chain seq x y z
N SER A 1 9.22 10.82 22.79
CA SER A 1 9.84 9.74 22.56
C SER A 1 11.31 9.81 22.84
N MET A 2 11.85 9.17 23.49
CA MET A 2 12.57 8.40 22.68
C MET A 2 14.01 8.41 22.88
N GLY A 3 14.62 8.49 23.87
CA GLY A 3 16.01 8.07 24.15
C GLY A 3 16.83 7.45 22.99
N MET A 4 16.49 7.81 21.74
CA MET A 4 17.28 7.41 20.59
C MET A 4 18.47 8.33 20.46
N ASP A 5 19.65 7.76 20.67
CA ASP A 5 20.92 8.42 20.37
C ASP A 5 20.85 9.08 18.99
N HIS A 6 21.28 10.33 18.90
CA HIS A 6 21.38 11.12 17.66
C HIS A 6 22.03 10.33 16.50
N ARG A 7 22.96 9.42 16.80
CA ARG A 7 23.56 8.52 15.81
C ARG A 7 22.57 7.50 15.25
N LYS A 8 21.66 7.00 16.10
CA LYS A 8 20.61 6.04 15.69
C LYS A 8 19.55 6.72 14.81
N VAL A 9 19.14 7.96 15.17
CA VAL A 9 18.22 8.75 14.35
C VAL A 9 18.86 9.06 12.98
N LYS A 10 20.13 9.43 12.96
CA LYS A 10 20.88 9.68 11.72
C LYS A 10 20.99 8.40 10.88
N ALA A 11 21.30 7.27 11.47
CA ALA A 11 21.32 5.97 10.81
C ALA A 11 19.93 5.62 10.28
N TYR A 12 18.88 5.80 11.06
CA TYR A 12 17.50 5.54 10.65
C TYR A 12 17.06 6.41 9.49
N LEU A 13 17.34 7.72 9.50
CA LEU A 13 17.01 8.63 8.40
C LEU A 13 17.83 8.36 7.13
N LEU A 14 19.09 7.95 7.26
CA LEU A 14 19.91 7.51 6.13
C LEU A 14 19.48 6.13 5.61
N TYR A 15 18.83 5.37 6.45
CA TYR A 15 18.47 3.98 6.24
C TYR A 15 17.03 3.81 5.76
N THR A 16 16.17 4.80 5.98
CA THR A 16 14.81 4.74 5.49
C THR A 16 14.79 4.61 3.98
N ARG A 17 14.42 3.43 3.53
CA ARG A 17 13.98 2.99 2.19
C ARG A 17 14.78 3.50 0.99
N TYR A 18 15.24 4.72 1.04
CA TYR A 18 15.81 5.43 -0.09
C TYR A 18 17.24 4.98 -0.41
N PRO A 19 18.19 4.91 0.56
CA PRO A 19 19.54 4.47 0.26
C PRO A 19 19.67 3.00 -0.10
N LEU A 20 18.71 2.16 0.33
CA LEU A 20 18.73 0.73 0.02
C LEU A 20 18.39 0.41 -1.43
N LEU A 21 17.49 1.21 -2.01
CA LEU A 21 17.01 1.02 -3.37
C LEU A 21 17.74 1.93 -4.36
N TYR A 22 18.44 2.97 -3.89
CA TYR A 22 19.04 3.98 -4.74
C TYR A 22 20.55 3.82 -4.82
N PRO A 23 21.07 3.23 -5.87
CA PRO A 23 22.52 3.09 -6.08
C PRO A 23 23.15 4.38 -6.63
N SER A 24 22.38 5.41 -6.97
CA SER A 24 22.83 6.70 -7.45
C SER A 24 22.46 7.82 -6.48
N ARG A 25 22.90 9.02 -6.76
CA ARG A 25 22.67 10.19 -5.89
C ARG A 25 21.18 10.45 -5.67
N PRO A 26 20.69 10.52 -4.42
CA PRO A 26 19.32 10.93 -4.15
C PRO A 26 19.08 12.36 -4.65
N SER A 27 17.85 12.68 -5.08
CA SER A 27 17.54 14.04 -5.50
C SER A 27 17.77 15.02 -4.35
N TRP A 28 18.36 16.16 -4.64
CA TRP A 28 18.65 17.23 -3.68
C TRP A 28 17.40 17.68 -2.90
N ALA A 29 16.26 17.74 -3.56
CA ALA A 29 15.00 18.13 -2.92
C ALA A 29 14.60 17.18 -1.79
N LEU A 30 14.79 15.88 -1.96
CA LEU A 30 14.49 14.91 -0.92
C LEU A 30 15.50 14.95 0.21
N VAL A 31 16.79 15.05 -0.12
CA VAL A 31 17.85 15.19 0.89
C VAL A 31 17.60 16.42 1.75
N ARG A 32 17.24 17.56 1.17
CA ARG A 32 16.84 18.78 1.88
C ARG A 32 15.70 18.53 2.85
N ARG A 33 14.61 17.91 2.38
CA ARG A 33 13.43 17.63 3.23
C ARG A 33 13.76 16.72 4.41
N VAL A 34 14.53 15.66 4.18
CA VAL A 34 14.97 14.76 5.25
C VAL A 34 15.83 15.50 6.29
N ILE A 35 16.72 16.37 5.82
CA ILE A 35 17.58 17.20 6.68
C ILE A 35 16.73 18.21 7.46
N ASP A 36 15.82 18.91 6.80
CA ASP A 36 14.93 19.90 7.44
C ASP A 36 14.05 19.26 8.49
N LEU A 37 13.44 18.11 8.17
CA LEU A 37 12.63 17.35 9.14
C LEU A 37 13.46 16.92 10.34
N ARG A 38 14.66 16.37 10.10
CA ARG A 38 15.59 16.01 11.17
C ARG A 38 15.96 17.21 12.02
N ASN A 39 16.30 18.34 11.39
CA ASN A 39 16.74 19.54 12.09
C ASN A 39 15.62 20.11 12.97
N ARG A 40 14.38 20.10 12.48
CA ARG A 40 13.22 20.51 13.28
C ARG A 40 12.99 19.58 14.48
N ILE A 41 12.95 18.27 14.27
CA ILE A 41 12.77 17.30 15.35
C ILE A 41 13.84 17.47 16.43
N VAL A 42 15.10 17.64 16.05
CA VAL A 42 16.20 17.76 17.01
C VAL A 42 16.20 19.14 17.68
N ALA A 43 15.86 20.21 16.97
CA ALA A 43 15.76 21.54 17.57
C ALA A 43 14.60 21.66 18.55
N ASP A 44 13.43 21.13 18.17
CA ASP A 44 12.20 21.20 18.98
C ASP A 44 12.27 20.32 20.23
N GLU A 45 12.83 19.10 20.11
CA GLU A 45 12.88 18.17 21.24
C GLU A 45 14.03 18.42 22.23
N TYR A 46 15.17 18.91 21.76
CA TYR A 46 16.38 19.00 22.57
C TYR A 46 16.90 20.43 22.81
N GLY A 47 16.27 21.45 22.22
CA GLY A 47 16.75 22.84 22.29
C GLY A 47 18.16 23.03 21.74
N ILE A 48 18.64 22.08 20.92
CA ILE A 48 20.00 22.05 20.40
C ILE A 48 20.05 22.87 19.12
N GLN A 49 20.76 23.99 19.15
CA GLN A 49 21.15 24.68 17.92
C GLN A 49 22.08 23.75 17.11
N LEU A 50 21.56 23.23 16.00
CA LEU A 50 22.37 22.42 15.09
C LEU A 50 23.42 23.33 14.42
N ARG A 51 24.67 23.18 14.85
CA ARG A 51 25.82 23.92 14.31
C ARG A 51 26.15 23.60 12.87
N ASN A 52 25.55 22.56 12.30
CA ASN A 52 25.84 22.13 10.93
C ASN A 52 24.86 22.78 9.97
N SER A 53 25.38 23.56 9.04
CA SER A 53 24.58 24.09 7.94
C SER A 53 23.96 22.99 7.11
N LEU A 54 22.87 23.31 6.44
CA LEU A 54 22.18 22.41 5.52
C LEU A 54 23.14 21.89 4.43
N GLU A 55 24.01 22.78 3.92
CA GLU A 55 25.01 22.48 2.89
C GLU A 55 26.05 21.46 3.38
N TYR A 56 26.57 21.62 4.59
CA TYR A 56 27.54 20.69 5.17
C TYR A 56 26.95 19.29 5.34
N THR A 57 25.71 19.22 5.83
CA THR A 57 25.05 17.92 6.01
C THR A 57 24.73 17.28 4.66
N ALA A 58 24.33 18.09 3.68
CA ALA A 58 24.05 17.65 2.32
C ALA A 58 25.31 17.11 1.64
N GLN A 59 26.45 17.83 1.73
CA GLN A 59 27.75 17.34 1.23
C GLN A 59 28.14 16.00 1.85
N LYS A 60 27.93 15.81 3.16
CA LYS A 60 28.21 14.53 3.81
C LYS A 60 27.30 13.40 3.36
N LEU A 61 26.08 13.72 2.95
CA LEU A 61 25.12 12.73 2.45
C LEU A 61 25.33 12.41 0.96
N GLU A 62 25.98 13.28 0.22
CA GLU A 62 26.15 13.15 -1.23
C GLU A 62 26.85 11.85 -1.66
N GLY A 63 27.82 11.39 -0.88
CA GLY A 63 28.52 10.14 -1.14
C GLY A 63 27.92 8.89 -0.49
N ILE A 64 26.75 9.01 0.18
CA ILE A 64 26.14 7.88 0.88
C ILE A 64 25.06 7.26 0.00
N ASN A 65 25.25 5.99 -0.34
CA ASN A 65 24.28 5.17 -1.04
C ASN A 65 24.37 3.72 -0.50
N SER A 66 23.57 2.81 -1.06
CA SER A 66 23.56 1.41 -0.62
C SER A 66 24.91 0.70 -0.76
N PHE A 67 25.80 1.16 -1.62
CA PHE A 67 27.13 0.55 -1.80
C PHE A 67 28.17 1.12 -0.84
N THR A 68 28.09 2.40 -0.50
CA THR A 68 29.07 3.06 0.38
C THR A 68 28.65 3.12 1.84
N LEU A 69 27.42 2.75 2.16
CA LEU A 69 26.88 2.84 3.51
C LEU A 69 27.65 1.94 4.51
N ASN A 70 28.10 0.76 4.07
CA ASN A 70 28.92 -0.16 4.89
C ASN A 70 30.34 0.37 5.18
N GLU A 71 30.86 1.25 4.33
CA GLU A 71 32.24 1.77 4.44
C GLU A 71 32.35 2.87 5.51
N ARG A 72 31.22 3.42 5.98
CA ARG A 72 31.21 4.57 6.88
C ARG A 72 31.32 4.27 8.37
N GLY A 73 31.71 3.05 8.72
CA GLY A 73 32.07 2.71 10.10
C GLY A 73 30.91 2.81 11.11
N LEU A 74 29.67 2.62 10.65
CA LEU A 74 28.56 2.45 11.58
C LEU A 74 28.81 1.17 12.38
N LYS A 75 28.78 1.27 13.71
CA LYS A 75 29.07 0.17 14.64
C LYS A 75 27.92 0.01 15.62
N GLY A 76 27.77 -1.18 16.12
CA GLY A 76 26.81 -1.48 17.19
C GLY A 76 25.93 -2.68 16.84
N HIS A 77 25.36 -3.30 17.86
CA HIS A 77 24.59 -4.55 17.73
C HIS A 77 23.49 -4.48 16.67
N PHE A 78 22.71 -3.39 16.64
CA PHE A 78 21.63 -3.21 15.65
C PHE A 78 22.16 -3.14 14.21
N TRP A 79 23.29 -2.43 14.01
CA TRP A 79 23.95 -2.36 12.70
C TRP A 79 24.43 -3.73 12.24
N GLU A 80 25.23 -4.42 13.07
CA GLU A 80 25.85 -5.69 12.69
C GLU A 80 24.85 -6.84 12.56
N THR A 81 23.80 -6.83 13.38
CA THR A 81 22.82 -7.93 13.42
C THR A 81 21.72 -7.80 12.38
N TYR A 82 21.24 -6.58 12.13
CA TYR A 82 20.04 -6.40 11.32
C TYR A 82 20.30 -5.62 10.04
N LEU A 83 21.03 -4.50 10.12
CA LEU A 83 21.11 -3.58 9.02
C LEU A 83 22.13 -4.01 7.97
N ARG A 84 23.34 -4.31 8.39
CA ARG A 84 24.41 -4.74 7.49
C ARG A 84 24.07 -6.02 6.72
N PRO A 85 23.57 -7.09 7.35
CA PRO A 85 23.16 -8.28 6.61
C PRO A 85 22.06 -7.99 5.58
N SER A 86 21.12 -7.11 5.89
CA SER A 86 20.06 -6.70 4.95
C SER A 86 20.62 -5.96 3.74
N ILE A 87 21.60 -5.07 3.94
CA ILE A 87 22.25 -4.33 2.85
C ILE A 87 23.07 -5.28 1.99
N ASP A 88 23.87 -6.13 2.63
CA ASP A 88 24.73 -7.10 1.92
C ASP A 88 23.90 -8.07 1.08
N ASN A 89 22.76 -8.54 1.61
CA ASN A 89 21.82 -9.37 0.88
C ASN A 89 21.21 -8.62 -0.32
N PHE A 90 20.75 -7.39 -0.12
CA PHE A 90 20.21 -6.57 -1.20
C PHE A 90 21.26 -6.34 -2.30
N GLN A 91 22.47 -5.92 -1.93
CA GLN A 91 23.54 -5.67 -2.90
C GLN A 91 23.96 -6.93 -3.66
N SER A 92 24.02 -8.06 -2.98
CA SER A 92 24.34 -9.35 -3.59
C SER A 92 23.31 -9.72 -4.65
N LYS A 93 22.02 -9.65 -4.32
CA LYS A 93 20.91 -9.92 -5.26
C LYS A 93 20.94 -8.97 -6.46
N LEU A 94 21.14 -7.67 -6.22
CA LEU A 94 21.18 -6.66 -7.29
C LEU A 94 22.40 -6.88 -8.23
N LYS A 95 23.56 -7.25 -7.68
CA LYS A 95 24.75 -7.58 -8.48
C LYS A 95 24.55 -8.82 -9.35
N ALA A 96 23.80 -9.80 -8.85
CA ALA A 96 23.54 -11.07 -9.54
C ALA A 96 22.60 -10.93 -10.76
N LEU A 97 21.84 -9.85 -10.86
CA LEU A 97 20.96 -9.62 -12.00
C LEU A 97 21.71 -9.50 -13.33
N SER A 98 21.11 -10.04 -14.40
CA SER A 98 21.57 -9.83 -15.77
C SER A 98 21.44 -8.36 -16.20
N PRO A 99 22.07 -7.93 -17.30
CA PRO A 99 21.92 -6.55 -17.80
C PRO A 99 20.47 -6.15 -18.08
N LEU A 100 19.65 -7.05 -18.63
CA LEU A 100 18.22 -6.80 -18.92
C LEU A 100 17.44 -6.64 -17.62
N GLU A 101 17.63 -7.55 -16.66
CA GLU A 101 16.97 -7.50 -15.35
C GLU A 101 17.34 -6.23 -14.58
N LYS A 102 18.60 -5.80 -14.64
CA LYS A 102 19.04 -4.52 -14.05
C LYS A 102 18.33 -3.34 -14.70
N LYS A 103 18.24 -3.33 -16.04
CA LYS A 103 17.54 -2.27 -16.77
C LYS A 103 16.07 -2.18 -16.35
N TYR A 104 15.40 -3.31 -16.27
CA TYR A 104 14.03 -3.40 -15.78
C TYR A 104 13.91 -2.89 -14.34
N PHE A 105 14.74 -3.40 -13.42
CA PHE A 105 14.74 -2.98 -12.02
C PHE A 105 14.87 -1.46 -11.89
N TYR A 106 15.81 -0.84 -12.59
CA TYR A 106 16.01 0.61 -12.51
C TYR A 106 14.89 1.40 -13.20
N ALA A 107 14.29 0.89 -14.26
CA ALA A 107 13.14 1.51 -14.90
C ALA A 107 11.96 1.59 -13.93
N ILE A 108 11.61 0.45 -13.29
CA ILE A 108 10.53 0.39 -12.30
C ILE A 108 10.88 1.25 -11.07
N TYR A 109 12.12 1.19 -10.59
CA TYR A 109 12.56 2.02 -9.47
C TYR A 109 12.40 3.52 -9.77
N ASN A 110 12.85 3.96 -10.94
CA ASN A 110 12.75 5.36 -11.36
C ASN A 110 11.28 5.77 -11.50
N PHE A 111 10.44 4.91 -12.07
CA PHE A 111 9.01 5.14 -12.17
C PHE A 111 8.39 5.36 -10.79
N ILE A 112 8.58 4.45 -9.84
CA ILE A 112 8.04 4.55 -8.49
C ILE A 112 8.52 5.85 -7.81
N THR A 113 9.81 6.17 -7.97
CA THR A 113 10.42 7.34 -7.33
C THR A 113 9.87 8.66 -7.89
N LYS A 114 9.73 8.75 -9.21
CA LYS A 114 9.12 9.92 -9.86
C LYS A 114 7.65 10.07 -9.48
N GLU A 115 6.90 8.97 -9.50
CA GLU A 115 5.49 8.96 -9.12
C GLU A 115 5.29 9.39 -7.67
N LEU A 116 6.11 8.87 -6.75
CA LEU A 116 6.14 9.31 -5.36
C LEU A 116 6.46 10.80 -5.24
N TYR A 117 7.47 11.27 -5.98
CA TYR A 117 7.84 12.67 -5.98
C TYR A 117 6.70 13.55 -6.49
N THR A 118 6.12 13.21 -7.64
CA THR A 118 5.01 13.96 -8.24
C THR A 118 3.79 13.96 -7.32
N SER A 119 3.47 12.84 -6.69
CA SER A 119 2.35 12.77 -5.72
C SER A 119 2.54 13.69 -4.52
N LYS A 120 3.79 13.96 -4.13
CA LYS A 120 4.11 14.82 -2.96
C LYS A 120 4.30 16.28 -3.33
N SER A 121 5.01 16.56 -4.42
CA SER A 121 5.39 17.93 -4.81
C SER A 121 4.45 18.57 -5.82
N GLY A 122 3.59 17.78 -6.48
CA GLY A 122 2.83 18.25 -7.64
C GLY A 122 3.69 18.38 -8.89
N ASP A 123 3.06 18.71 -10.00
CA ASP A 123 3.75 19.02 -11.26
C ASP A 123 4.39 20.41 -11.17
N VAL A 124 5.70 20.47 -11.37
CA VAL A 124 6.49 21.72 -11.25
C VAL A 124 6.17 22.70 -12.37
N ASP A 125 5.67 22.20 -13.52
CA ASP A 125 5.44 22.98 -14.73
C ASP A 125 3.99 23.50 -14.88
N TYR A 126 3.11 23.23 -13.92
CA TYR A 126 1.72 23.64 -13.96
C TYR A 126 1.49 24.85 -13.03
N GLU A 127 0.94 25.95 -13.56
CA GLU A 127 0.53 27.11 -12.76
C GLU A 127 -0.59 26.77 -11.76
N GLY A 128 -1.26 25.61 -11.92
CA GLY A 128 -2.17 25.03 -10.95
C GLY A 128 -1.42 24.07 -10.02
N ARG A 129 -1.42 24.35 -8.74
CA ARG A 129 -0.79 23.53 -7.71
C ARG A 129 -1.48 22.15 -7.63
N THR A 130 -0.85 21.11 -8.18
CA THR A 130 -1.33 19.72 -8.11
C THR A 130 -0.43 18.91 -7.19
N GLY A 131 -1.02 18.01 -6.38
CA GLY A 131 -0.29 17.13 -5.47
C GLY A 131 -0.46 17.49 -3.98
N ALA A 132 -0.19 16.54 -3.11
CA ALA A 132 -0.43 16.66 -1.67
C ALA A 132 0.35 17.77 -0.97
N ALA A 133 1.59 18.04 -1.42
CA ALA A 133 2.37 19.13 -0.84
C ALA A 133 1.80 20.50 -1.22
N SER A 134 1.16 20.62 -2.37
CA SER A 134 0.45 21.83 -2.75
C SER A 134 -0.82 22.03 -1.92
N LEU A 135 -1.58 20.95 -1.67
CA LEU A 135 -2.73 20.98 -0.77
C LEU A 135 -2.31 21.42 0.64
N TRP A 136 -1.21 20.88 1.18
CA TRP A 136 -0.74 21.28 2.52
C TRP A 136 -0.25 22.71 2.62
N LEU A 137 0.23 23.29 1.51
CA LEU A 137 0.69 24.68 1.42
C LEU A 137 -0.39 25.64 0.93
N SER A 138 -1.52 25.15 0.45
CA SER A 138 -2.65 25.96 0.03
C SER A 138 -3.27 26.72 1.21
N THR A 139 -3.87 27.85 0.91
CA THR A 139 -4.62 28.66 1.90
C THR A 139 -5.84 27.90 2.41
N LEU A 140 -6.37 28.29 3.57
CA LEU A 140 -7.60 27.69 4.09
C LEU A 140 -8.76 27.82 3.10
N ALA A 141 -8.89 28.99 2.45
CA ALA A 141 -9.93 29.23 1.47
C ALA A 141 -9.87 28.26 0.29
N GLU A 142 -8.68 28.07 -0.30
CA GLU A 142 -8.44 27.09 -1.38
C GLU A 142 -8.77 25.65 -0.95
N LYS A 143 -8.40 25.27 0.28
CA LYS A 143 -8.71 23.95 0.83
C LYS A 143 -10.20 23.73 1.06
N CYS A 144 -10.90 24.77 1.53
CA CYS A 144 -12.35 24.74 1.71
C CYS A 144 -13.08 24.62 0.38
N GLU A 145 -12.68 25.41 -0.63
CA GLU A 145 -13.26 25.37 -1.97
C GLU A 145 -13.07 24.00 -2.62
N ALA A 146 -11.91 23.36 -2.40
CA ALA A 146 -11.64 22.01 -2.87
C ALA A 146 -12.32 20.90 -2.03
N GLY A 147 -12.89 21.22 -0.86
CA GLY A 147 -13.44 20.23 0.07
C GLY A 147 -12.42 19.35 0.76
N GLU A 148 -11.13 19.76 0.82
CA GLU A 148 -10.00 18.95 1.25
C GLU A 148 -9.59 19.15 2.71
N ILE A 149 -10.37 19.90 3.49
CA ILE A 149 -10.12 20.16 4.91
C ILE A 149 -11.41 20.16 5.73
N LEU A 150 -11.36 19.53 6.90
CA LEU A 150 -12.30 19.75 8.01
C LEU A 150 -11.52 20.53 9.07
N TYR A 151 -12.06 21.65 9.55
CA TYR A 151 -11.33 22.55 10.47
C TYR A 151 -12.22 23.08 11.60
N ASP A 152 -11.59 23.75 12.55
CA ASP A 152 -12.21 24.25 13.80
C ASP A 152 -12.87 23.14 14.63
N LEU A 153 -12.36 21.92 14.49
CA LEU A 153 -12.86 20.75 15.19
C LEU A 153 -12.46 20.79 16.66
N ARG A 154 -13.33 20.32 17.55
CA ARG A 154 -13.04 20.17 18.99
C ARG A 154 -13.14 18.73 19.42
N ILE A 155 -12.17 18.26 20.21
CA ILE A 155 -12.23 16.92 20.79
C ILE A 155 -13.43 16.83 21.72
N LYS A 156 -14.37 15.94 21.41
CA LYS A 156 -15.54 15.56 22.21
C LYS A 156 -15.22 14.36 23.08
N GLU A 157 -14.58 13.35 22.51
CA GLU A 157 -14.14 12.14 23.20
C GLU A 157 -12.71 11.82 22.80
N ASN A 158 -11.88 11.39 23.78
CA ASN A 158 -10.49 11.08 23.57
C ASN A 158 -10.18 9.66 24.09
N HIS A 159 -10.05 8.71 23.17
CA HIS A 159 -9.64 7.34 23.37
C HIS A 159 -8.25 7.06 22.74
N ALA A 160 -7.43 8.09 22.53
CA ALA A 160 -6.14 7.98 21.86
C ALA A 160 -5.13 7.06 22.56
N ALA A 161 -5.30 6.84 23.87
CA ALA A 161 -4.45 5.96 24.66
C ALA A 161 -4.90 4.49 24.68
N ASP A 162 -6.04 4.16 24.09
CA ASP A 162 -6.53 2.78 24.02
C ASP A 162 -5.60 1.94 23.13
N GLU A 163 -5.06 0.85 23.67
CA GLU A 163 -4.11 -0.02 22.96
C GLU A 163 -4.76 -0.83 21.83
N HIS A 164 -6.07 -1.07 21.91
CA HIS A 164 -6.80 -1.87 20.93
C HIS A 164 -7.54 -1.02 19.91
N LYS A 165 -8.05 0.13 20.33
CA LYS A 165 -8.90 0.98 19.52
C LYS A 165 -8.61 2.47 19.75
N ALA A 166 -7.37 2.88 19.52
CA ALA A 166 -7.00 4.29 19.63
C ALA A 166 -7.85 5.15 18.68
N GLY A 167 -8.55 6.16 19.22
CA GLY A 167 -9.43 6.98 18.42
C GLY A 167 -9.83 8.28 19.08
N LEU A 168 -10.46 9.15 18.32
CA LEU A 168 -11.00 10.44 18.77
C LEU A 168 -12.37 10.66 18.12
N THR A 169 -13.28 11.26 18.87
CA THR A 169 -14.48 11.90 18.31
C THR A 169 -14.29 13.41 18.36
N LEU A 170 -14.40 14.07 17.22
CA LEU A 170 -14.29 15.52 17.11
C LEU A 170 -15.62 16.11 16.65
N ALA A 171 -16.08 17.12 17.37
CA ALA A 171 -17.30 17.86 17.03
C ALA A 171 -16.97 19.02 16.09
N PHE A 172 -17.87 19.27 15.14
CA PHE A 172 -17.84 20.46 14.32
C PHE A 172 -18.25 21.72 15.11
N PRO A 173 -17.81 22.92 14.71
CA PRO A 173 -18.27 24.15 15.33
C PRO A 173 -19.80 24.30 15.19
N PRO A 174 -20.49 24.91 16.17
CA PRO A 174 -21.92 25.21 16.08
C PRO A 174 -22.22 26.06 14.83
N GLU A 175 -23.34 25.80 14.17
CA GLU A 175 -23.75 26.48 12.92
C GLU A 175 -23.85 28.00 13.05
N GLU A 176 -24.13 28.53 14.24
CA GLU A 176 -24.24 29.97 14.51
C GLU A 176 -22.94 30.76 14.32
N LYS A 177 -21.77 30.09 14.30
CA LYS A 177 -20.46 30.75 14.11
C LYS A 177 -19.99 30.78 12.65
N VAL A 178 -20.60 29.99 11.79
CA VAL A 178 -20.32 29.98 10.37
C VAL A 178 -21.50 30.71 9.74
N GLY A 179 -21.39 32.00 9.47
CA GLY A 179 -22.49 32.86 8.98
C GLY A 179 -23.10 32.38 7.66
N GLY A 180 -24.01 31.44 7.73
CA GLY A 180 -24.74 30.84 6.62
C GLY A 180 -24.47 29.33 6.51
N GLU A 181 -25.35 28.63 5.78
CA GLU A 181 -25.17 27.20 5.41
C GLU A 181 -23.72 26.90 5.05
N ARG A 182 -23.18 25.77 5.50
CA ARG A 182 -21.86 25.33 5.08
C ARG A 182 -21.80 25.36 3.55
N THR A 183 -21.10 26.37 3.03
CA THR A 183 -21.03 26.63 1.59
C THR A 183 -20.17 25.64 0.81
N PHE A 184 -19.53 24.72 1.50
CA PHE A 184 -18.74 23.66 0.84
C PHE A 184 -19.11 22.27 1.35
N LEU A 185 -19.17 21.31 0.45
CA LEU A 185 -19.32 19.90 0.76
C LEU A 185 -17.92 19.30 0.96
N PRO A 186 -17.59 18.85 2.17
CA PRO A 186 -16.29 18.21 2.39
C PRO A 186 -16.22 16.91 1.61
N ASN A 187 -15.09 16.70 0.92
CA ASN A 187 -14.84 15.51 0.12
C ASN A 187 -14.22 14.38 0.97
N PHE A 188 -14.84 14.10 2.13
CA PHE A 188 -14.40 13.06 3.05
C PHE A 188 -15.42 11.94 3.16
N ARG A 189 -14.91 10.71 3.30
CA ARG A 189 -15.73 9.50 3.42
C ARG A 189 -15.21 8.60 4.53
N GLN A 190 -16.08 7.74 5.04
CA GLN A 190 -15.66 6.64 5.93
C GLN A 190 -14.57 5.80 5.27
N GLY A 191 -13.51 5.51 6.01
CA GLY A 191 -12.35 4.75 5.55
C GLY A 191 -11.21 5.62 5.00
N ASP A 192 -11.43 6.91 4.70
CA ASP A 192 -10.40 7.79 4.16
C ASP A 192 -9.22 7.90 5.12
N ALA A 193 -8.03 7.85 4.56
CA ALA A 193 -6.79 8.10 5.28
C ALA A 193 -6.61 9.59 5.50
N ILE A 194 -6.36 9.98 6.76
CA ILE A 194 -6.31 11.39 7.15
C ILE A 194 -5.09 11.71 8.00
N ILE A 195 -4.77 13.00 8.01
CA ILE A 195 -3.84 13.65 8.92
C ILE A 195 -4.65 14.58 9.81
N LEU A 196 -4.55 14.38 11.12
CA LEU A 196 -5.06 15.29 12.14
C LEU A 196 -3.92 16.13 12.69
N TYR A 197 -4.14 17.41 12.89
CA TYR A 197 -3.18 18.32 13.55
C TYR A 197 -3.89 19.43 14.30
N GLU A 198 -3.19 20.01 15.28
CA GLU A 198 -3.65 21.15 16.05
C GLU A 198 -3.64 22.42 15.16
N ARG A 199 -4.78 23.13 15.09
CA ARG A 199 -4.92 24.34 14.30
C ARG A 199 -5.63 25.42 15.10
N ASN A 200 -4.87 26.24 15.81
CA ASN A 200 -5.37 27.34 16.62
C ASN A 200 -5.26 28.70 15.90
N SER A 201 -4.56 28.76 14.77
CA SER A 201 -4.35 29.96 13.98
C SER A 201 -4.25 29.66 12.47
N ASP A 202 -4.37 30.67 11.64
CA ASP A 202 -4.35 30.52 10.17
C ASP A 202 -2.96 30.13 9.60
N ILE A 203 -1.91 30.35 10.36
CA ILE A 203 -0.56 29.92 9.99
C ILE A 203 -0.28 28.44 10.30
N ASP A 204 -1.13 27.80 11.11
CA ASP A 204 -0.99 26.42 11.48
C ASP A 204 -1.39 25.50 10.35
N ASN A 205 -0.50 24.58 9.99
CA ASN A 205 -0.71 23.63 8.90
C ASN A 205 0.07 22.32 9.13
N VAL A 206 -0.12 21.35 8.26
CA VAL A 206 0.51 20.02 8.31
C VAL A 206 2.03 20.09 8.37
N THR A 207 2.66 21.16 7.85
CA THR A 207 4.13 21.27 7.76
C THR A 207 4.78 21.83 9.02
N ASN A 208 4.02 22.50 9.89
CA ASN A 208 4.55 23.17 11.08
C ASN A 208 3.95 22.69 12.42
N LYS A 209 3.03 21.72 12.38
CA LYS A 209 2.41 21.12 13.57
C LYS A 209 2.74 19.63 13.69
N MET A 210 2.58 19.09 14.89
CA MET A 210 2.59 17.65 15.10
C MET A 210 1.39 17.03 14.41
N VAL A 211 1.62 15.98 13.65
CA VAL A 211 0.59 15.30 12.85
C VAL A 211 0.29 13.91 13.38
N PHE A 212 -0.99 13.57 13.43
CA PHE A 212 -1.48 12.25 13.81
C PHE A 212 -2.15 11.63 12.59
N LYS A 213 -1.70 10.45 12.20
CA LYS A 213 -2.27 9.71 11.07
C LYS A 213 -3.40 8.82 11.55
N GLY A 214 -4.48 8.78 10.78
CA GLY A 214 -5.66 8.00 11.11
C GLY A 214 -6.50 7.67 9.89
N ASN A 215 -7.66 7.10 10.16
CA ASN A 215 -8.71 6.89 9.16
C ASN A 215 -10.03 7.38 9.73
N ILE A 216 -10.92 7.90 8.87
CA ILE A 216 -12.28 8.26 9.27
C ILE A 216 -13.04 6.98 9.59
N GLU A 217 -13.54 6.87 10.82
CA GLU A 217 -14.38 5.75 11.25
C GLU A 217 -15.85 6.01 10.93
N TYR A 218 -16.30 7.23 11.12
CA TYR A 218 -17.62 7.72 10.71
C TYR A 218 -17.60 9.24 10.53
N LEU A 219 -18.53 9.74 9.75
CA LEU A 219 -18.72 11.17 9.51
C LEU A 219 -20.22 11.47 9.50
N THR A 220 -20.64 12.44 10.31
CA THR A 220 -22.01 12.94 10.39
C THR A 220 -22.03 14.45 10.19
N ASP A 221 -23.19 15.09 10.20
CA ASP A 221 -23.30 16.55 10.08
C ASP A 221 -22.72 17.29 11.29
N HIS A 222 -22.55 16.61 12.44
CA HIS A 222 -22.16 17.22 13.71
C HIS A 222 -20.80 16.81 14.22
N GLU A 223 -20.29 15.64 13.81
CA GLU A 223 -19.04 15.09 14.34
C GLU A 223 -18.37 14.13 13.36
N VAL A 224 -17.05 13.98 13.55
CA VAL A 224 -16.24 12.99 12.87
C VAL A 224 -15.54 12.10 13.88
N GLY A 225 -15.70 10.79 13.71
CA GLY A 225 -14.94 9.76 14.44
C GLY A 225 -13.72 9.36 13.65
N ILE A 226 -12.56 9.35 14.28
CA ILE A 226 -11.32 8.92 13.66
C ILE A 226 -10.66 7.81 14.47
N ARG A 227 -10.12 6.83 13.76
CA ARG A 227 -9.26 5.78 14.32
C ARG A 227 -7.81 6.16 14.05
N LEU A 228 -7.03 6.34 15.11
CA LEU A 228 -5.60 6.64 15.00
C LEU A 228 -4.81 5.38 14.62
N ARG A 229 -3.77 5.54 13.83
CA ARG A 229 -2.86 4.43 13.45
C ARG A 229 -1.88 4.04 14.54
N ALA A 230 -1.69 4.90 15.53
CA ALA A 230 -0.82 4.66 16.68
C ALA A 230 -1.46 5.21 17.95
N THR A 231 -1.35 4.46 19.03
CA THR A 231 -1.77 4.90 20.36
C THR A 231 -0.96 6.11 20.82
N GLN A 232 -1.62 7.04 21.53
CA GLN A 232 -1.00 8.22 22.08
C GLN A 232 -1.13 8.17 23.61
N GLN A 233 -0.08 7.66 24.27
CA GLN A 233 -0.06 7.52 25.72
C GLN A 233 0.12 8.85 26.46
N ASN A 234 0.67 9.87 25.80
CA ASN A 234 0.86 11.18 26.38
C ASN A 234 -0.35 12.08 26.10
N PRO A 235 -1.19 12.39 27.13
CA PRO A 235 -2.39 13.21 26.93
C PRO A 235 -2.07 14.67 26.56
N SER A 236 -0.87 15.15 26.77
CA SER A 236 -0.48 16.53 26.46
C SER A 236 -0.33 16.80 24.95
N VAL A 237 -0.20 15.75 24.13
CA VAL A 237 -0.05 15.89 22.67
C VAL A 237 -1.36 16.15 21.94
N LEU A 238 -2.51 15.92 22.62
CA LEU A 238 -3.85 16.15 22.11
C LEU A 238 -4.68 16.96 23.14
N PRO A 239 -4.32 18.25 23.37
CA PRO A 239 -5.00 19.07 24.36
C PRO A 239 -6.47 19.33 23.99
N ALA A 240 -7.38 19.03 24.92
CA ALA A 240 -8.83 19.13 24.70
C ALA A 240 -9.34 20.57 24.43
N ARG A 241 -8.55 21.59 24.77
CA ARG A 241 -8.93 23.01 24.58
C ARG A 241 -8.54 23.55 23.20
N SER A 242 -7.70 22.84 22.46
CA SER A 242 -7.24 23.25 21.14
C SER A 242 -8.28 22.99 20.06
N LEU A 243 -8.16 23.71 18.96
CA LEU A 243 -8.86 23.43 17.73
C LEU A 243 -8.01 22.52 16.84
N TYR A 244 -8.68 21.71 16.03
CA TYR A 244 -8.04 20.74 15.17
C TYR A 244 -8.49 20.87 13.73
N ALA A 245 -7.65 20.42 12.83
CA ALA A 245 -8.01 20.24 11.43
C ALA A 245 -7.65 18.82 10.97
N ILE A 246 -8.43 18.33 10.00
CA ILE A 246 -8.23 17.06 9.32
C ILE A 246 -8.04 17.35 7.83
N GLU A 247 -7.00 16.81 7.24
CA GLU A 247 -6.73 16.82 5.80
C GLU A 247 -6.48 15.39 5.31
N HIS A 248 -6.63 15.17 3.99
CA HIS A 248 -6.32 13.87 3.41
C HIS A 248 -4.83 13.53 3.57
N ASP A 249 -4.56 12.29 3.95
CA ASP A 249 -3.20 11.73 3.94
C ASP A 249 -2.93 11.09 2.57
N THR A 250 -1.92 11.58 1.88
CA THR A 250 -1.41 10.86 0.72
C THR A 250 -0.68 9.61 1.18
N MET A 251 -1.27 8.48 0.88
CA MET A 251 -0.84 7.19 1.41
C MET A 251 0.54 6.79 0.92
N ASP A 252 1.54 6.92 1.78
CA ASP A 252 2.87 6.33 1.58
C ASP A 252 2.84 4.79 1.51
N THR A 253 1.74 4.18 1.95
CA THR A 253 1.57 2.72 1.97
C THR A 253 1.58 2.11 0.58
N THR A 254 0.99 2.77 -0.42
CA THR A 254 1.01 2.29 -1.81
C THR A 254 2.44 2.28 -2.36
N PHE A 255 3.19 3.36 -2.19
CA PHE A 255 4.58 3.42 -2.63
C PHE A 255 5.47 2.45 -1.86
N ARG A 256 5.18 2.26 -0.57
CA ARG A 256 5.86 1.22 0.21
C ARG A 256 5.65 -0.16 -0.37
N SER A 257 4.43 -0.52 -0.74
CA SER A 257 4.13 -1.82 -1.33
C SER A 257 4.79 -1.99 -2.69
N MET A 258 4.86 -0.94 -3.50
CA MET A 258 5.60 -0.97 -4.78
C MET A 258 7.10 -1.22 -4.58
N TYR A 259 7.75 -0.55 -3.64
CA TYR A 259 9.17 -0.81 -3.32
C TYR A 259 9.38 -2.21 -2.72
N GLN A 260 8.44 -2.70 -1.91
CA GLN A 260 8.49 -4.08 -1.41
C GLN A 260 8.33 -5.08 -2.55
N GLY A 261 7.45 -4.81 -3.51
CA GLY A 261 7.28 -5.62 -4.73
C GLY A 261 8.55 -5.64 -5.58
N LEU A 262 9.18 -4.47 -5.76
CA LEU A 262 10.46 -4.39 -6.47
C LEU A 262 11.59 -5.14 -5.73
N TYR A 263 11.58 -5.14 -4.40
CA TYR A 263 12.49 -5.97 -3.63
C TYR A 263 12.18 -7.47 -3.77
N ALA A 264 10.89 -7.84 -3.82
CA ALA A 264 10.49 -9.22 -4.06
C ALA A 264 10.97 -9.73 -5.44
N TYR A 265 10.97 -8.86 -6.46
CA TYR A 265 11.54 -9.18 -7.77
C TYR A 265 13.01 -9.64 -7.70
N LEU A 266 13.83 -9.02 -6.85
CA LEU A 266 15.23 -9.46 -6.62
C LEU A 266 15.33 -10.85 -6.01
N SER A 267 14.30 -11.30 -5.31
CA SER A 267 14.23 -12.60 -4.64
C SER A 267 13.46 -13.65 -5.44
N ALA A 268 12.83 -13.26 -6.54
CA ALA A 268 12.09 -14.17 -7.41
C ALA A 268 13.03 -15.18 -8.07
N THR A 269 12.50 -16.36 -8.39
CA THR A 269 13.25 -17.38 -9.12
C THR A 269 13.66 -16.88 -10.51
N GLN A 270 14.74 -17.42 -11.08
CA GLN A 270 15.17 -17.04 -12.42
C GLN A 270 14.06 -17.29 -13.45
N GLU A 271 13.38 -18.44 -13.37
CA GLU A 271 12.26 -18.78 -14.24
C GLU A 271 11.14 -17.74 -14.19
N ARG A 272 10.82 -17.21 -13.00
CA ARG A 272 9.81 -16.16 -12.83
C ARG A 272 10.26 -14.85 -13.48
N ARG A 273 11.52 -14.44 -13.30
CA ARG A 273 12.06 -13.23 -13.94
C ARG A 273 12.11 -13.37 -15.46
N ASP A 274 12.52 -14.54 -15.95
CA ASP A 274 12.54 -14.83 -17.39
C ASP A 274 11.14 -14.78 -18.01
N LEU A 275 10.13 -15.29 -17.30
CA LEU A 275 8.72 -15.19 -17.71
C LEU A 275 8.26 -13.74 -17.78
N LEU A 276 8.51 -12.95 -16.73
CA LEU A 276 8.09 -11.54 -16.65
C LEU A 276 8.77 -10.67 -17.72
N LEU A 277 10.01 -10.99 -18.09
CA LEU A 277 10.78 -10.27 -19.10
C LEU A 277 10.70 -10.91 -20.50
N SER A 278 9.76 -11.84 -20.71
CA SER A 278 9.57 -12.56 -21.98
C SER A 278 10.84 -13.26 -22.48
N GLN A 279 11.71 -13.71 -21.57
CA GLN A 279 12.91 -14.47 -21.92
C GLN A 279 12.61 -15.97 -22.07
N ARG A 280 11.45 -16.42 -21.60
CA ARG A 280 10.87 -17.72 -21.92
C ARG A 280 9.38 -17.57 -22.27
N PRO A 281 8.84 -18.42 -23.16
CA PRO A 281 7.40 -18.45 -23.42
C PRO A 281 6.64 -19.06 -22.24
N PRO A 282 5.33 -18.72 -22.10
CA PRO A 282 4.46 -19.40 -21.16
C PRO A 282 4.18 -20.84 -21.61
N GLU A 283 3.92 -21.70 -20.64
CA GLU A 283 3.60 -23.12 -20.85
C GLU A 283 2.11 -23.38 -20.72
N PHE A 284 1.64 -24.43 -21.43
CA PHE A 284 0.25 -24.88 -21.41
C PHE A 284 0.18 -26.40 -21.23
N ASP A 285 -0.91 -26.87 -20.66
CA ASP A 285 -1.25 -28.29 -20.52
C ASP A 285 -2.18 -28.70 -21.67
N GLU A 286 -1.62 -29.32 -22.67
CA GLU A 286 -2.35 -29.80 -23.87
C GLU A 286 -3.33 -30.96 -23.54
N SER A 287 -3.18 -31.60 -22.38
CA SER A 287 -4.08 -32.70 -21.99
C SER A 287 -5.53 -32.26 -21.81
N LEU A 288 -5.78 -30.96 -21.62
CA LEU A 288 -7.10 -30.36 -21.49
C LEU A 288 -7.76 -29.96 -22.80
N ASP A 289 -7.07 -30.06 -23.95
CA ASP A 289 -7.57 -29.57 -25.25
C ASP A 289 -8.90 -30.22 -25.64
N ILE A 290 -9.06 -31.52 -25.39
CA ILE A 290 -10.31 -32.26 -25.67
C ILE A 290 -11.46 -31.70 -24.85
N LEU A 291 -11.24 -31.46 -23.55
CA LEU A 291 -12.26 -30.89 -22.65
C LEU A 291 -12.60 -29.45 -23.04
N ILE A 292 -11.62 -28.67 -23.43
CA ILE A 292 -11.82 -27.29 -23.93
C ILE A 292 -12.69 -27.30 -25.20
N ALA A 293 -12.43 -28.22 -26.13
CA ALA A 293 -13.19 -28.35 -27.37
C ALA A 293 -14.64 -28.82 -27.13
N GLN A 294 -14.87 -29.62 -26.11
CA GLN A 294 -16.18 -30.16 -25.71
C GLN A 294 -16.99 -29.25 -24.80
N ALA A 295 -16.42 -28.10 -24.37
CA ALA A 295 -17.11 -27.20 -23.44
C ALA A 295 -18.42 -26.67 -24.03
N GLU A 296 -19.53 -26.85 -23.28
CA GLU A 296 -20.89 -26.53 -23.72
C GLU A 296 -21.13 -25.01 -23.81
N ASP A 297 -20.46 -24.23 -22.96
CA ASP A 297 -20.61 -22.78 -22.92
C ASP A 297 -19.24 -22.07 -22.89
N ASP A 298 -19.26 -20.78 -23.22
CA ASP A 298 -18.05 -19.98 -23.34
C ASP A 298 -17.35 -19.75 -21.99
N PHE A 299 -18.07 -19.64 -20.89
CA PHE A 299 -17.48 -19.46 -19.57
C PHE A 299 -16.76 -20.74 -19.09
N THR A 300 -17.35 -21.89 -19.32
CA THR A 300 -16.70 -23.20 -19.09
C THR A 300 -15.46 -23.34 -19.95
N ARG A 301 -15.52 -22.98 -21.24
CA ARG A 301 -14.37 -23.01 -22.15
C ARG A 301 -13.25 -22.11 -21.68
N VAL A 302 -13.56 -20.87 -21.25
CA VAL A 302 -12.60 -19.92 -20.71
C VAL A 302 -11.97 -20.43 -19.42
N ALA A 303 -12.76 -20.98 -18.50
CA ALA A 303 -12.25 -21.54 -17.24
C ALA A 303 -11.30 -22.72 -17.48
N LEU A 304 -11.61 -23.61 -18.43
CA LEU A 304 -10.73 -24.72 -18.82
C LEU A 304 -9.42 -24.23 -19.46
N LYS A 305 -9.49 -23.20 -20.34
CA LYS A 305 -8.28 -22.57 -20.90
C LYS A 305 -7.41 -21.94 -19.81
N ALA A 306 -8.03 -21.27 -18.83
CA ALA A 306 -7.31 -20.72 -17.67
C ALA A 306 -6.68 -21.83 -16.82
N LYS A 307 -7.33 -22.98 -16.71
CA LYS A 307 -6.81 -24.18 -16.02
C LYS A 307 -5.63 -24.78 -16.78
N ALA A 308 -5.70 -24.85 -18.11
CA ALA A 308 -4.64 -25.39 -18.99
C ALA A 308 -3.37 -24.50 -19.00
N ALA A 309 -3.49 -23.19 -18.83
CA ALA A 309 -2.34 -22.32 -18.67
C ALA A 309 -1.55 -22.69 -17.42
N LYS A 310 -0.23 -22.91 -17.54
CA LYS A 310 0.65 -23.23 -16.40
C LYS A 310 1.20 -21.99 -15.73
N ASP A 311 1.52 -20.96 -16.50
CA ASP A 311 2.16 -19.73 -15.99
C ASP A 311 1.16 -18.59 -15.80
N TYR A 312 0.51 -18.17 -16.90
CA TYR A 312 -0.50 -17.12 -16.82
C TYR A 312 -1.56 -17.25 -17.92
N PHE A 313 -2.71 -16.64 -17.66
CA PHE A 313 -3.81 -16.53 -18.61
C PHE A 313 -4.38 -15.11 -18.59
N LEU A 314 -4.60 -14.53 -19.76
CA LEU A 314 -5.16 -13.19 -19.91
C LEU A 314 -6.60 -13.29 -20.44
N LEU A 315 -7.55 -12.76 -19.67
CA LEU A 315 -8.94 -12.65 -20.09
C LEU A 315 -9.31 -11.19 -20.34
N VAL A 316 -9.55 -10.87 -21.62
CA VAL A 316 -9.99 -9.54 -22.02
C VAL A 316 -11.47 -9.59 -22.38
N GLY A 317 -12.26 -8.69 -21.78
CA GLY A 317 -13.68 -8.60 -22.09
C GLY A 317 -14.24 -7.19 -21.83
N PRO A 318 -15.13 -6.68 -22.71
CA PRO A 318 -15.80 -5.41 -22.50
C PRO A 318 -16.63 -5.35 -21.21
N PRO A 319 -17.08 -4.14 -20.79
CA PRO A 319 -18.04 -4.01 -19.67
C PRO A 319 -19.32 -4.80 -19.92
N GLY A 320 -19.90 -5.38 -18.86
CA GLY A 320 -21.18 -6.10 -18.95
C GLY A 320 -21.11 -7.52 -19.54
N THR A 321 -19.93 -8.02 -19.92
CA THR A 321 -19.77 -9.39 -20.48
C THR A 321 -19.72 -10.49 -19.42
N GLY A 322 -19.92 -10.17 -18.15
CA GLY A 322 -19.94 -11.18 -17.07
C GLY A 322 -18.55 -11.62 -16.60
N LYS A 323 -17.50 -10.80 -16.78
CA LYS A 323 -16.12 -11.14 -16.34
C LYS A 323 -16.06 -11.57 -14.88
N THR A 324 -16.60 -10.77 -13.96
CA THR A 324 -16.58 -11.02 -12.52
C THR A 324 -17.71 -11.99 -12.11
N SER A 325 -18.94 -11.75 -12.55
CA SER A 325 -20.11 -12.50 -12.11
C SER A 325 -20.22 -13.92 -12.70
N CYS A 326 -19.66 -14.14 -13.88
CA CYS A 326 -19.75 -15.43 -14.59
C CYS A 326 -18.37 -16.06 -14.81
N ALA A 327 -17.44 -15.38 -15.51
CA ALA A 327 -16.16 -15.98 -15.86
C ALA A 327 -15.29 -16.25 -14.62
N LEU A 328 -15.08 -15.25 -13.74
CA LEU A 328 -14.31 -15.43 -12.50
C LEU A 328 -14.95 -16.49 -11.61
N LYS A 329 -16.27 -16.45 -11.43
CA LYS A 329 -17.02 -17.46 -10.67
C LYS A 329 -16.77 -18.87 -11.22
N LYS A 330 -16.88 -19.05 -12.54
CA LYS A 330 -16.67 -20.35 -13.20
C LYS A 330 -15.23 -20.84 -13.08
N MET A 331 -14.24 -19.93 -13.15
CA MET A 331 -12.85 -20.26 -12.87
C MET A 331 -12.67 -20.75 -11.44
N VAL A 332 -13.24 -20.04 -10.44
CA VAL A 332 -13.17 -20.47 -9.03
C VAL A 332 -13.80 -21.85 -8.86
N GLU A 333 -14.98 -22.11 -9.42
CA GLU A 333 -15.62 -23.43 -9.37
C GLU A 333 -14.72 -24.52 -9.98
N THR A 334 -14.08 -24.21 -11.13
CA THR A 334 -13.21 -25.15 -11.84
C THR A 334 -11.93 -25.48 -11.07
N PHE A 335 -11.28 -24.48 -10.45
CA PHE A 335 -10.11 -24.71 -9.60
C PHE A 335 -10.48 -25.33 -8.27
N HIS A 336 -11.57 -24.89 -7.66
CA HIS A 336 -12.03 -25.40 -6.36
C HIS A 336 -12.52 -26.86 -6.41
N ALA A 337 -12.85 -27.36 -7.60
CA ALA A 337 -13.18 -28.78 -7.80
C ALA A 337 -11.99 -29.70 -7.48
N ASP A 338 -10.78 -29.23 -7.65
CA ASP A 338 -9.57 -29.92 -7.20
C ASP A 338 -9.42 -29.71 -5.68
N LYS A 339 -9.46 -30.79 -4.90
CA LYS A 339 -9.58 -30.74 -3.42
C LYS A 339 -8.45 -29.99 -2.72
N ASP A 340 -7.25 -29.97 -3.31
CA ASP A 340 -6.05 -29.37 -2.71
C ASP A 340 -5.76 -27.95 -3.24
N SER A 341 -6.50 -27.51 -4.26
CA SER A 341 -6.25 -26.22 -4.92
C SER A 341 -6.47 -25.02 -3.98
N GLN A 342 -5.49 -24.14 -3.93
CA GLN A 342 -5.43 -22.93 -3.11
C GLN A 342 -5.55 -21.71 -4.03
N ILE A 343 -6.56 -20.88 -3.79
CA ILE A 343 -6.96 -19.81 -4.70
C ILE A 343 -6.81 -18.46 -4.01
N LEU A 344 -6.13 -17.53 -4.66
CA LEU A 344 -6.03 -16.12 -4.25
C LEU A 344 -6.82 -15.26 -5.22
N LEU A 345 -7.80 -14.50 -4.74
CA LEU A 345 -8.62 -13.60 -5.54
C LEU A 345 -8.29 -12.16 -5.20
N LEU A 346 -7.97 -11.38 -6.20
CA LEU A 346 -7.48 -10.02 -6.05
C LEU A 346 -8.24 -9.05 -6.94
N SER A 347 -8.38 -7.80 -6.47
CA SER A 347 -8.78 -6.68 -7.31
C SER A 347 -8.12 -5.38 -6.87
N TYR A 348 -8.34 -4.31 -7.62
CA TYR A 348 -7.76 -2.99 -7.33
C TYR A 348 -8.48 -2.30 -6.17
N THR A 349 -9.82 -2.34 -6.14
CA THR A 349 -10.64 -1.60 -5.17
C THR A 349 -11.35 -2.54 -4.19
N ASN A 350 -11.67 -2.02 -2.99
CA ASN A 350 -12.47 -2.76 -2.01
C ASN A 350 -13.87 -3.09 -2.54
N ARG A 351 -14.48 -2.18 -3.31
CA ARG A 351 -15.78 -2.41 -3.94
C ARG A 351 -15.74 -3.60 -4.91
N ALA A 352 -14.70 -3.69 -5.73
CA ALA A 352 -14.53 -4.85 -6.63
C ALA A 352 -14.28 -6.15 -5.85
N VAL A 353 -13.56 -6.07 -4.73
CA VAL A 353 -13.41 -7.21 -3.80
C VAL A 353 -14.77 -7.64 -3.22
N ASP A 354 -15.66 -6.70 -2.87
CA ASP A 354 -17.02 -7.01 -2.40
C ASP A 354 -17.84 -7.71 -3.49
N GLU A 355 -17.73 -7.31 -4.76
CA GLU A 355 -18.38 -8.01 -5.89
C GLU A 355 -17.82 -9.44 -6.09
N ILE A 356 -16.52 -9.64 -5.86
CA ILE A 356 -15.94 -10.99 -5.83
C ILE A 356 -16.54 -11.80 -4.68
N CYS A 357 -16.62 -11.25 -3.47
CA CYS A 357 -17.24 -11.91 -2.31
C CYS A 357 -18.71 -12.30 -2.59
N LYS A 358 -19.46 -11.41 -3.25
CA LYS A 358 -20.84 -11.68 -3.68
C LYS A 358 -20.92 -12.83 -4.68
N SER A 359 -19.99 -12.90 -5.62
CA SER A 359 -19.90 -14.01 -6.57
C SER A 359 -19.61 -15.34 -5.84
N LEU A 360 -18.66 -15.35 -4.88
CA LEU A 360 -18.33 -16.51 -4.06
C LEU A 360 -19.54 -16.99 -3.24
N ALA A 361 -20.25 -16.08 -2.59
CA ALA A 361 -21.44 -16.40 -1.77
C ALA A 361 -22.58 -17.03 -2.62
N SER A 362 -22.56 -16.84 -3.93
CA SER A 362 -23.52 -17.44 -4.87
C SER A 362 -23.16 -18.86 -5.33
N ILE A 363 -21.93 -19.35 -5.06
CA ILE A 363 -21.48 -20.70 -5.45
C ILE A 363 -22.22 -21.76 -4.62
N ARG A 364 -22.59 -22.85 -5.26
CA ARG A 364 -23.24 -23.99 -4.58
C ARG A 364 -22.55 -25.31 -4.97
N PRO A 365 -22.16 -26.18 -4.02
CA PRO A 365 -22.26 -25.97 -2.56
C PRO A 365 -21.45 -24.76 -2.10
N ALA A 366 -21.79 -24.22 -0.93
CA ALA A 366 -21.13 -23.02 -0.38
C ALA A 366 -19.62 -23.23 -0.23
N VAL A 367 -18.84 -22.24 -0.62
CA VAL A 367 -17.39 -22.23 -0.47
C VAL A 367 -16.98 -21.36 0.72
N ASP A 368 -15.97 -21.80 1.45
CA ASP A 368 -15.37 -21.06 2.55
C ASP A 368 -14.27 -20.12 2.00
N PHE A 369 -14.24 -18.87 2.48
CA PHE A 369 -13.22 -17.92 2.09
C PHE A 369 -12.87 -16.94 3.21
N ILE A 370 -11.64 -16.46 3.22
CA ILE A 370 -11.15 -15.40 4.11
C ILE A 370 -10.94 -14.14 3.31
N ARG A 371 -11.48 -13.01 3.80
CA ARG A 371 -11.24 -11.68 3.26
C ARG A 371 -10.11 -10.99 4.02
N VAL A 372 -9.12 -10.49 3.29
CA VAL A 372 -8.02 -9.68 3.80
C VAL A 372 -8.29 -8.21 3.51
N GLY A 373 -8.50 -7.42 4.53
CA GLY A 373 -8.83 -6.01 4.40
C GLY A 373 -9.18 -5.37 5.73
N SER A 374 -9.63 -4.12 5.69
CA SER A 374 -10.10 -3.37 6.87
C SER A 374 -11.62 -3.46 6.99
N GLU A 375 -12.13 -3.52 8.20
CA GLU A 375 -13.57 -3.48 8.49
C GLU A 375 -14.23 -2.22 7.91
N LEU A 376 -13.54 -1.07 7.97
CA LEU A 376 -14.04 0.21 7.46
C LEU A 376 -14.23 0.25 5.94
N SER A 377 -13.53 -0.60 5.21
CA SER A 377 -13.57 -0.68 3.75
C SER A 377 -14.23 -1.94 3.22
N CYS A 378 -14.91 -2.69 4.09
CA CYS A 378 -15.61 -3.94 3.79
C CYS A 378 -17.13 -3.75 3.88
N ASP A 379 -17.84 -4.25 2.87
CA ASP A 379 -19.30 -4.33 2.94
C ASP A 379 -19.74 -5.15 4.18
N GLU A 380 -20.78 -4.68 4.87
CA GLU A 380 -21.25 -5.27 6.12
C GLU A 380 -21.60 -6.76 5.97
N ALA A 381 -22.12 -7.16 4.82
CA ALA A 381 -22.47 -8.54 4.51
C ALA A 381 -21.26 -9.51 4.56
N TYR A 382 -20.04 -8.99 4.37
CA TYR A 382 -18.81 -9.81 4.29
C TYR A 382 -17.85 -9.57 5.44
N ARG A 383 -18.20 -8.74 6.43
CA ARG A 383 -17.35 -8.49 7.61
C ARG A 383 -17.05 -9.74 8.40
N GLY A 384 -18.00 -10.70 8.44
CA GLY A 384 -17.79 -12.00 9.08
C GLY A 384 -16.61 -12.80 8.51
N HIS A 385 -16.29 -12.61 7.24
CA HIS A 385 -15.19 -13.28 6.54
C HIS A 385 -13.85 -12.54 6.66
N LEU A 386 -13.80 -11.39 7.35
CA LEU A 386 -12.52 -10.68 7.57
C LEU A 386 -11.58 -11.56 8.39
N ILE A 387 -10.29 -11.57 7.99
CA ILE A 387 -9.27 -12.39 8.65
C ILE A 387 -9.23 -12.16 10.17
N GLU A 388 -9.43 -10.92 10.62
CA GLU A 388 -9.48 -10.56 12.04
C GLU A 388 -10.65 -11.24 12.76
N ASN A 389 -11.84 -11.28 12.15
CA ASN A 389 -13.03 -11.91 12.70
C ASN A 389 -12.93 -13.44 12.64
N GLU A 390 -12.42 -13.98 11.54
CA GLU A 390 -12.18 -15.43 11.38
C GLU A 390 -11.15 -15.97 12.38
N LEU A 391 -10.21 -15.16 12.79
CA LEU A 391 -9.18 -15.52 13.76
C LEU A 391 -9.55 -15.14 15.21
N ALA A 392 -10.65 -14.44 15.44
CA ALA A 392 -11.06 -13.95 16.77
C ALA A 392 -11.24 -15.06 17.81
N SER A 393 -11.63 -16.27 17.38
CA SER A 393 -11.79 -17.44 18.25
C SER A 393 -10.48 -18.20 18.50
N CYS A 394 -9.40 -17.88 17.77
CA CYS A 394 -8.12 -18.57 17.89
C CYS A 394 -7.41 -18.11 19.17
N THR A 395 -7.13 -19.04 20.07
CA THR A 395 -6.41 -18.72 21.34
C THR A 395 -4.91 -19.03 21.26
N ARG A 396 -4.49 -19.88 20.34
CA ARG A 396 -3.09 -20.27 20.15
C ARG A 396 -2.63 -19.95 18.73
N ARG A 397 -1.35 -19.67 18.61
CA ARG A 397 -0.71 -19.38 17.32
C ARG A 397 -0.88 -20.55 16.31
N ALA A 398 -0.91 -21.79 16.80
CA ALA A 398 -1.13 -22.95 15.96
C ALA A 398 -2.52 -22.93 15.31
N ASP A 399 -3.57 -22.54 16.05
CA ASP A 399 -4.95 -22.47 15.56
C ASP A 399 -5.07 -21.42 14.43
N VAL A 400 -4.36 -20.28 14.56
CA VAL A 400 -4.27 -19.24 13.52
C VAL A 400 -3.66 -19.82 12.23
N TYR A 401 -2.54 -20.53 12.35
CA TYR A 401 -1.87 -21.13 11.19
C TYR A 401 -2.74 -22.20 10.53
N GLU A 402 -3.42 -23.00 11.33
CA GLU A 402 -4.32 -24.03 10.84
C GLU A 402 -5.50 -23.42 10.09
N ARG A 403 -6.16 -22.40 10.63
CA ARG A 403 -7.28 -21.71 9.97
C ARG A 403 -6.85 -21.10 8.62
N ILE A 404 -5.72 -20.42 8.58
CA ILE A 404 -5.19 -19.81 7.33
C ILE A 404 -4.85 -20.88 6.29
N ARG A 405 -4.22 -21.98 6.71
CA ARG A 405 -3.85 -23.07 5.78
C ARG A 405 -5.04 -23.82 5.23
N ASN A 406 -6.05 -24.07 6.07
CA ASN A 406 -7.21 -24.88 5.69
C ASN A 406 -8.22 -24.10 4.85
N CYS A 407 -8.29 -22.78 4.96
CA CYS A 407 -9.13 -21.98 4.09
C CYS A 407 -8.54 -21.93 2.68
N ARG A 408 -9.23 -22.48 1.70
CA ARG A 408 -8.74 -22.67 0.33
C ARG A 408 -8.83 -21.41 -0.53
N ILE A 409 -9.70 -20.48 -0.17
CA ILE A 409 -9.91 -19.24 -0.95
C ILE A 409 -9.59 -18.02 -0.06
N MET A 410 -8.71 -17.17 -0.54
CA MET A 410 -8.44 -15.88 0.10
C MET A 410 -8.75 -14.75 -0.88
N VAL A 411 -9.32 -13.67 -0.37
CA VAL A 411 -9.78 -12.54 -1.18
C VAL A 411 -9.26 -11.24 -0.60
N GLY A 412 -8.81 -10.31 -1.44
CA GLY A 412 -8.37 -8.99 -0.97
C GLY A 412 -8.01 -8.03 -2.09
N THR A 413 -7.69 -6.80 -1.73
CA THR A 413 -7.08 -5.89 -2.69
C THR A 413 -5.61 -6.23 -2.91
N VAL A 414 -5.08 -5.94 -4.10
CA VAL A 414 -3.63 -6.10 -4.38
C VAL A 414 -2.79 -5.38 -3.33
N ALA A 415 -3.18 -4.16 -2.92
CA ALA A 415 -2.47 -3.39 -1.90
C ALA A 415 -2.50 -4.06 -0.51
N ALA A 416 -3.65 -4.61 -0.10
CA ALA A 416 -3.80 -5.27 1.20
C ALA A 416 -2.97 -6.56 1.29
N ILE A 417 -2.94 -7.36 0.23
CA ILE A 417 -2.19 -8.60 0.17
C ILE A 417 -0.68 -8.35 0.01
N SER A 418 -0.28 -7.45 -0.90
CA SER A 418 1.14 -7.08 -1.09
C SER A 418 1.75 -6.45 0.18
N GLY A 419 0.93 -5.82 1.01
CA GLY A 419 1.36 -5.27 2.30
C GLY A 419 1.59 -6.33 3.39
N LYS A 420 1.26 -7.60 3.15
CA LYS A 420 1.35 -8.72 4.11
C LYS A 420 2.20 -9.88 3.54
N PRO A 421 3.50 -9.66 3.27
CA PRO A 421 4.37 -10.69 2.69
C PRO A 421 4.51 -11.95 3.56
N GLU A 422 4.25 -11.84 4.87
CA GLU A 422 4.20 -12.97 5.79
C GLU A 422 3.11 -13.99 5.44
N LEU A 423 2.02 -13.57 4.78
CA LEU A 423 0.98 -14.48 4.32
C LEU A 423 1.54 -15.55 3.37
N PHE A 424 2.43 -15.14 2.47
CA PHE A 424 3.07 -16.02 1.50
C PHE A 424 4.09 -17.00 2.11
N ARG A 425 4.56 -16.73 3.33
CA ARG A 425 5.35 -17.69 4.11
C ARG A 425 4.48 -18.75 4.78
N LEU A 426 3.23 -18.42 5.08
CA LEU A 426 2.29 -19.32 5.74
C LEU A 426 1.53 -20.19 4.75
N LYS A 427 1.32 -19.69 3.51
CA LYS A 427 0.43 -20.30 2.55
C LYS A 427 0.96 -20.14 1.13
N HIS A 428 0.93 -21.24 0.40
CA HIS A 428 1.15 -21.31 -1.04
C HIS A 428 -0.19 -21.23 -1.76
N PHE A 429 -0.21 -20.67 -2.96
CA PHE A 429 -1.39 -20.58 -3.83
C PHE A 429 -1.08 -21.18 -5.20
N ASP A 430 -1.94 -22.09 -5.66
CA ASP A 430 -1.82 -22.67 -7.00
C ASP A 430 -2.19 -21.65 -8.07
N VAL A 431 -3.10 -20.74 -7.75
CA VAL A 431 -3.55 -19.69 -8.68
C VAL A 431 -3.90 -18.38 -7.96
N ALA A 432 -3.46 -17.27 -8.56
CA ALA A 432 -3.97 -15.95 -8.24
C ALA A 432 -4.79 -15.41 -9.42
N ILE A 433 -6.03 -15.01 -9.15
CA ILE A 433 -6.92 -14.39 -10.14
C ILE A 433 -7.05 -12.91 -9.77
N VAL A 434 -6.64 -12.05 -10.68
CA VAL A 434 -6.67 -10.59 -10.51
C VAL A 434 -7.76 -10.03 -11.41
N ASP A 435 -8.84 -9.56 -10.81
CA ASP A 435 -9.91 -8.86 -11.53
C ASP A 435 -9.60 -7.36 -11.65
N GLU A 436 -10.10 -6.73 -12.70
CA GLU A 436 -9.78 -5.34 -13.07
C GLU A 436 -8.28 -5.06 -13.18
N ALA A 437 -7.50 -6.03 -13.66
CA ALA A 437 -6.04 -5.97 -13.71
C ALA A 437 -5.50 -4.78 -14.54
N THR A 438 -6.25 -4.28 -15.51
CA THR A 438 -5.88 -3.11 -16.31
C THR A 438 -5.90 -1.77 -15.57
N GLN A 439 -6.49 -1.73 -14.37
CA GLN A 439 -6.46 -0.56 -13.47
C GLN A 439 -5.26 -0.57 -12.51
N ILE A 440 -4.44 -1.62 -12.55
CA ILE A 440 -3.32 -1.82 -11.62
C ILE A 440 -2.01 -1.52 -12.34
N LEU A 441 -1.20 -0.66 -11.77
CA LEU A 441 0.15 -0.40 -12.26
C LEU A 441 1.05 -1.63 -12.03
N GLU A 442 1.90 -1.95 -12.98
CA GLU A 442 2.84 -3.07 -12.88
C GLU A 442 3.65 -3.07 -11.56
N PRO A 443 4.22 -1.93 -11.09
CA PRO A 443 4.90 -1.90 -9.80
C PRO A 443 4.03 -2.29 -8.59
N GLN A 444 2.72 -2.05 -8.65
CA GLN A 444 1.78 -2.46 -7.60
C GLN A 444 1.58 -3.99 -7.61
N LEU A 445 1.61 -4.59 -8.81
CA LEU A 445 1.39 -6.02 -8.99
C LEU A 445 2.64 -6.86 -8.70
N LEU A 446 3.85 -6.27 -8.80
CA LEU A 446 5.12 -7.00 -8.59
C LEU A 446 5.19 -7.73 -7.25
N GLY A 447 4.61 -7.18 -6.19
CA GLY A 447 4.54 -7.82 -4.87
C GLY A 447 3.76 -9.13 -4.86
N ILE A 448 2.86 -9.32 -5.82
CA ILE A 448 2.08 -10.54 -6.05
C ILE A 448 2.82 -11.46 -7.04
N LEU A 449 3.21 -10.91 -8.21
CA LEU A 449 3.88 -11.68 -9.27
C LEU A 449 5.19 -12.32 -8.80
N CYS A 450 5.91 -11.65 -7.90
CA CYS A 450 7.18 -12.07 -7.34
C CYS A 450 7.09 -12.53 -5.88
N ALA A 451 5.87 -12.79 -5.38
CA ALA A 451 5.70 -13.31 -4.03
C ALA A 451 6.44 -14.64 -3.85
N HIS A 452 7.17 -14.75 -2.75
CA HIS A 452 7.96 -15.94 -2.42
C HIS A 452 7.62 -16.44 -1.02
N GLY A 453 7.60 -17.76 -0.89
CA GLY A 453 7.37 -18.49 0.35
C GLY A 453 8.68 -18.76 1.10
N GLU A 454 8.68 -19.78 1.92
CA GLU A 454 9.90 -20.27 2.58
C GLU A 454 10.88 -20.89 1.55
N GLY A 455 12.16 -20.56 1.68
CA GLY A 455 13.23 -21.14 0.85
C GLY A 455 13.25 -20.66 -0.60
N ASP A 456 12.92 -19.39 -0.85
CA ASP A 456 12.96 -18.74 -2.17
C ASP A 456 12.09 -19.43 -3.26
N ARG A 457 11.06 -20.19 -2.85
CA ARG A 457 10.07 -20.75 -3.78
C ARG A 457 9.02 -19.71 -4.12
N ASN A 458 8.53 -19.76 -5.36
CA ASN A 458 7.35 -18.98 -5.73
C ASN A 458 6.19 -19.30 -4.78
N ALA A 459 5.54 -18.26 -4.26
CA ALA A 459 4.37 -18.44 -3.39
C ALA A 459 3.08 -18.65 -4.18
N ILE A 460 3.11 -18.33 -5.46
CA ILE A 460 1.98 -18.43 -6.39
C ILE A 460 2.50 -19.08 -7.68
N ASP A 461 1.84 -20.15 -8.15
CA ASP A 461 2.29 -20.85 -9.33
C ASP A 461 1.84 -20.16 -10.61
N LYS A 462 0.54 -19.85 -10.73
CA LYS A 462 -0.03 -19.25 -11.93
C LYS A 462 -0.86 -17.99 -11.66
N PHE A 463 -0.96 -17.15 -12.68
CA PHE A 463 -1.72 -15.90 -12.64
C PHE A 463 -2.80 -15.87 -13.73
N ILE A 464 -3.99 -15.41 -13.34
CA ILE A 464 -5.07 -15.10 -14.27
C ILE A 464 -5.35 -13.61 -14.14
N LEU A 465 -5.15 -12.85 -15.21
CA LEU A 465 -5.41 -11.42 -15.23
C LEU A 465 -6.64 -11.14 -16.05
N ILE A 466 -7.66 -10.57 -15.42
CA ILE A 466 -8.95 -10.25 -16.04
C ILE A 466 -9.03 -8.72 -16.15
N GLY A 467 -9.37 -8.22 -17.33
CA GLY A 467 -9.46 -6.77 -17.50
C GLY A 467 -10.04 -6.35 -18.85
N ASP A 468 -9.96 -5.05 -19.10
CA ASP A 468 -10.36 -4.44 -20.36
C ASP A 468 -9.44 -3.25 -20.67
N HIS A 469 -8.55 -3.42 -21.63
CA HIS A 469 -7.59 -2.40 -22.03
C HIS A 469 -8.23 -1.17 -22.72
N LYS A 470 -9.54 -1.22 -23.01
CA LYS A 470 -10.31 -0.09 -23.55
C LYS A 470 -11.04 0.72 -22.48
N GLN A 471 -11.00 0.27 -21.21
CA GLN A 471 -11.50 1.05 -20.09
C GLN A 471 -10.43 2.03 -19.59
N LEU A 472 -10.79 2.84 -18.57
CA LEU A 472 -9.86 3.79 -17.98
C LEU A 472 -8.60 3.05 -17.48
N PRO A 473 -7.41 3.50 -17.91
CA PRO A 473 -6.16 2.91 -17.45
C PRO A 473 -5.88 3.25 -16.00
N ALA A 474 -4.87 2.62 -15.44
CA ALA A 474 -4.33 3.00 -14.15
C ALA A 474 -3.90 4.48 -14.14
N VAL A 475 -4.17 5.16 -13.04
CA VAL A 475 -3.81 6.59 -12.89
C VAL A 475 -2.30 6.72 -12.68
N VAL A 476 -1.67 7.54 -13.53
CA VAL A 476 -0.24 7.91 -13.47
C VAL A 476 -0.16 9.43 -13.36
N LEU A 477 0.55 9.93 -12.36
CA LEU A 477 0.70 11.36 -12.09
C LEU A 477 1.85 11.99 -12.87
N GLN A 478 2.91 11.21 -13.13
CA GLN A 478 4.05 11.69 -13.92
C GLN A 478 3.69 11.78 -15.42
N LYS A 479 4.27 12.74 -16.13
CA LYS A 479 4.06 12.90 -17.58
C LYS A 479 4.75 11.76 -18.35
N ALA A 480 4.15 11.33 -19.47
CA ALA A 480 4.70 10.28 -20.34
C ALA A 480 6.13 10.57 -20.84
N GLU A 481 6.46 11.84 -21.04
CA GLU A 481 7.81 12.28 -21.44
C GLU A 481 8.87 12.08 -20.35
N GLN A 482 8.45 11.81 -19.12
CA GLN A 482 9.30 11.62 -17.94
C GLN A 482 9.39 10.16 -17.49
N SER A 483 8.56 9.29 -18.06
CA SER A 483 8.46 7.87 -17.66
C SER A 483 9.46 6.97 -18.41
#